data_7ec5dd448179276456d1b752f72db70f
#
_entry.id   7ec5dd448179276456d1b752f72db70f
#
_cell.length_a   1.000
_cell.length_b   1.000
_cell.length_c   1.000
_cell.angle_alpha   90.00
_cell.angle_beta   90.00
_cell.angle_gamma   90.00
#
_symmetry.space_group_name_H-M   'P 1'
#
loop_
_entity.id
_entity.type
_entity.pdbx_description
1 polymer ?
#
loop_
_entity_poly.entity_id
_entity_poly.type
_entity_poly.pdbx_seq_one_letter_code
_entity_poly.pdbx_strand_id
1 'polypeptide(L)'
;MSATEELLGNAQHYATDFGKGDLPMPPAKRVAVVACMDARLNPYGLLGLAEGDAHVIRNAGGVVTDDVIRSLLISQRLLGTQEVILIHHTDCGMLTFRDDDVKAQVEADTGVRPSFALEAFPDVTGDLRQSLARLRASPFLSHLDQVRAFAYDVETGQLREVN
;
A
#
# COMPACT_ATOMS: atom_id res chain seq x y z
N MET A 1 -6.09 -20.70 -22.46
CA MET A 1 -5.51 -19.33 -22.28
C MET A 1 -5.32 -19.13 -20.79
N SER A 2 -4.12 -18.77 -20.35
CA SER A 2 -3.88 -18.47 -18.94
C SER A 2 -4.37 -17.04 -18.62
N ALA A 3 -4.63 -16.77 -17.33
CA ALA A 3 -4.97 -15.40 -16.92
C ALA A 3 -3.90 -14.37 -17.33
N THR A 4 -2.64 -14.76 -17.32
CA THR A 4 -1.52 -13.91 -17.78
C THR A 4 -1.65 -13.56 -19.25
N GLU A 5 -1.97 -14.53 -20.11
CA GLU A 5 -2.15 -14.28 -21.56
C GLU A 5 -3.31 -13.30 -21.85
N GLU A 6 -4.42 -13.47 -21.13
CA GLU A 6 -5.55 -12.55 -21.21
C GLU A 6 -5.15 -11.12 -20.81
N LEU A 7 -4.47 -10.98 -19.64
CA LEU A 7 -4.02 -9.67 -19.14
C LEU A 7 -3.00 -9.00 -20.07
N LEU A 8 -2.11 -9.77 -20.71
CA LEU A 8 -1.17 -9.24 -21.69
C LEU A 8 -1.90 -8.77 -22.97
N GLY A 9 -2.97 -9.44 -23.37
CA GLY A 9 -3.85 -8.97 -24.46
C GLY A 9 -4.47 -7.61 -24.13
N ASN A 10 -4.95 -7.43 -22.90
CA ASN A 10 -5.48 -6.14 -22.44
C ASN A 10 -4.41 -5.04 -22.43
N ALA A 11 -3.16 -5.36 -22.06
CA ALA A 11 -2.05 -4.41 -22.11
C ALA A 11 -1.74 -3.94 -23.55
N GLN A 12 -1.86 -4.83 -24.54
CA GLN A 12 -1.71 -4.47 -25.95
C GLN A 12 -2.82 -3.52 -26.41
N HIS A 13 -4.07 -3.76 -26.01
CA HIS A 13 -5.18 -2.84 -26.28
C HIS A 13 -4.98 -1.48 -25.63
N TYR A 14 -4.55 -1.45 -24.37
CA TYR A 14 -4.24 -0.20 -23.66
C TYR A 14 -3.19 0.64 -24.42
N ALA A 15 -2.17 -0.01 -25.00
CA ALA A 15 -1.12 0.67 -25.74
C ALA A 15 -1.59 1.31 -27.05
N THR A 16 -2.68 0.82 -27.68
CA THR A 16 -3.18 1.38 -28.94
C THR A 16 -3.77 2.78 -28.78
N ASP A 17 -4.36 3.08 -27.64
CA ASP A 17 -5.02 4.36 -27.35
C ASP A 17 -4.25 5.20 -26.31
N PHE A 18 -2.98 4.83 -26.04
CA PHE A 18 -2.18 5.49 -25.01
C PHE A 18 -1.77 6.90 -25.42
N GLY A 19 -2.32 7.90 -24.74
CA GLY A 19 -2.06 9.34 -24.97
C GLY A 19 -1.43 10.07 -23.81
N LYS A 20 -0.76 9.37 -22.86
CA LYS A 20 -0.28 9.94 -21.59
C LYS A 20 1.26 9.91 -21.45
N GLY A 21 1.97 9.84 -22.57
CA GLY A 21 3.43 9.74 -22.59
C GLY A 21 4.17 11.02 -22.13
N ASP A 22 3.47 12.13 -22.01
CA ASP A 22 3.98 13.44 -21.59
C ASP A 22 3.74 13.74 -20.10
N LEU A 23 3.15 12.81 -19.35
CA LEU A 23 2.96 13.00 -17.91
C LEU A 23 4.31 13.19 -17.20
N PRO A 24 4.42 14.19 -16.30
CA PRO A 24 5.64 14.44 -15.56
C PRO A 24 5.93 13.31 -14.56
N MET A 25 7.22 13.06 -14.27
CA MET A 25 7.64 12.03 -13.31
C MET A 25 7.15 12.32 -11.88
N PRO A 26 7.21 13.56 -11.35
CA PRO A 26 6.64 13.87 -10.05
C PRO A 26 5.10 13.80 -10.09
N PRO A 27 4.45 13.21 -9.07
CA PRO A 27 3.00 13.11 -9.03
C PRO A 27 2.34 14.48 -8.87
N ALA A 28 1.32 14.74 -9.69
CA ALA A 28 0.66 16.04 -9.79
C ALA A 28 0.05 16.53 -8.46
N LYS A 29 -0.51 15.62 -7.66
CA LYS A 29 -1.12 15.95 -6.36
C LYS A 29 -0.11 15.95 -5.20
N ARG A 30 1.14 15.58 -5.43
CA ARG A 30 2.20 15.47 -4.41
C ARG A 30 1.83 14.56 -3.23
N VAL A 31 1.03 13.55 -3.48
CA VAL A 31 0.55 12.58 -2.47
C VAL A 31 1.15 11.21 -2.72
N ALA A 32 1.50 10.51 -1.66
CA ALA A 32 1.78 9.09 -1.66
C ALA A 32 0.68 8.33 -0.87
N VAL A 33 0.16 7.28 -1.45
CA VAL A 33 -0.82 6.39 -0.83
C VAL A 33 -0.14 5.07 -0.50
N VAL A 34 -0.27 4.60 0.74
CA VAL A 34 0.15 3.26 1.17
C VAL A 34 -1.11 2.48 1.49
N ALA A 35 -1.35 1.39 0.79
CA ALA A 35 -2.60 0.64 0.91
C ALA A 35 -2.37 -0.87 0.91
N CYS A 36 -3.34 -1.62 1.46
CA CYS A 36 -3.35 -3.07 1.34
C CYS A 36 -3.45 -3.52 -0.13
N MET A 37 -2.80 -4.64 -0.44
CA MET A 37 -2.85 -5.28 -1.76
C MET A 37 -4.17 -5.99 -2.05
N ASP A 38 -5.12 -6.06 -1.12
CA ASP A 38 -6.40 -6.74 -1.26
C ASP A 38 -7.10 -6.33 -2.57
N ALA A 39 -7.53 -7.32 -3.36
CA ALA A 39 -8.12 -7.09 -4.67
C ALA A 39 -9.43 -6.30 -4.65
N ARG A 40 -10.14 -6.27 -3.49
CA ARG A 40 -11.37 -5.50 -3.30
C ARG A 40 -11.12 -4.01 -3.04
N LEU A 41 -9.89 -3.64 -2.65
CA LEU A 41 -9.49 -2.26 -2.39
C LEU A 41 -8.88 -1.64 -3.66
N ASN A 42 -9.61 -0.70 -4.26
CA ASN A 42 -9.16 0.06 -5.42
C ASN A 42 -8.83 1.51 -5.03
N PRO A 43 -7.57 1.85 -4.70
CA PRO A 43 -7.20 3.19 -4.29
C PRO A 43 -7.47 4.27 -5.34
N TYR A 44 -7.34 3.94 -6.62
CA TYR A 44 -7.60 4.89 -7.72
C TYR A 44 -9.07 5.27 -7.77
N GLY A 45 -9.97 4.28 -7.79
CA GLY A 45 -11.41 4.53 -7.79
C GLY A 45 -11.88 5.21 -6.51
N LEU A 46 -11.39 4.75 -5.34
CA LEU A 46 -11.77 5.26 -4.02
C LEU A 46 -11.41 6.74 -3.84
N LEU A 47 -10.23 7.15 -4.29
CA LEU A 47 -9.70 8.50 -4.11
C LEU A 47 -9.87 9.39 -5.36
N GLY A 48 -10.47 8.88 -6.43
CA GLY A 48 -10.64 9.61 -7.68
C GLY A 48 -9.31 9.97 -8.36
N LEU A 49 -8.32 9.07 -8.31
CA LEU A 49 -6.99 9.30 -8.88
C LEU A 49 -6.95 8.89 -10.35
N ALA A 50 -6.32 9.75 -11.17
CA ALA A 50 -5.89 9.41 -12.51
C ALA A 50 -4.40 9.01 -12.54
N GLU A 51 -3.94 8.46 -13.67
CA GLU A 51 -2.50 8.24 -13.86
C GLU A 51 -1.72 9.55 -13.78
N GLY A 52 -0.61 9.53 -13.05
CA GLY A 52 0.22 10.71 -12.80
C GLY A 52 -0.18 11.54 -11.57
N ASP A 53 -1.31 11.24 -10.91
CA ASP A 53 -1.79 12.02 -9.76
C ASP A 53 -1.02 11.76 -8.46
N ALA A 54 -0.73 10.50 -8.16
CA ALA A 54 -0.15 10.09 -6.87
C ALA A 54 0.76 8.87 -7.02
N HIS A 55 1.69 8.68 -6.09
CA HIS A 55 2.35 7.40 -5.89
C HIS A 55 1.42 6.46 -5.12
N VAL A 56 1.25 5.23 -5.58
CA VAL A 56 0.45 4.21 -4.89
C VAL A 56 1.33 3.01 -4.58
N ILE A 57 1.62 2.80 -3.30
CA ILE A 57 2.44 1.72 -2.76
C ILE A 57 1.49 0.69 -2.15
N ARG A 58 1.62 -0.58 -2.52
CA ARG A 58 0.75 -1.64 -2.02
C ARG A 58 1.56 -2.84 -1.53
N ASN A 59 1.18 -3.34 -0.36
CA ASN A 59 1.73 -4.58 0.20
C ASN A 59 0.66 -5.35 0.98
N ALA A 60 1.01 -6.51 1.53
CA ALA A 60 0.13 -7.26 2.42
C ALA A 60 -0.19 -6.42 3.68
N GLY A 61 -1.48 -6.11 3.86
CA GLY A 61 -1.97 -5.32 4.99
C GLY A 61 -1.88 -3.80 4.81
N GLY A 62 -1.11 -3.28 3.87
CA GLY A 62 -0.80 -1.85 3.79
C GLY A 62 0.14 -1.38 4.92
N VAL A 63 0.87 -2.31 5.54
CA VAL A 63 1.71 -2.08 6.72
C VAL A 63 2.94 -1.24 6.36
N VAL A 64 3.34 -0.34 7.25
CA VAL A 64 4.58 0.44 7.08
C VAL A 64 5.79 -0.42 7.41
N THR A 65 6.34 -1.06 6.38
CA THR A 65 7.59 -1.84 6.42
C THR A 65 8.80 -0.96 6.10
N ASP A 66 10.01 -1.51 6.23
CA ASP A 66 11.24 -0.81 5.81
C ASP A 66 11.22 -0.46 4.32
N ASP A 67 10.62 -1.32 3.47
CA ASP A 67 10.47 -1.02 2.05
C ASP A 67 9.48 0.11 1.78
N VAL A 68 8.41 0.22 2.57
CA VAL A 68 7.49 1.36 2.50
C VAL A 68 8.21 2.65 2.89
N ILE A 69 9.02 2.64 3.97
CA ILE A 69 9.82 3.80 4.38
C ILE A 69 10.82 4.17 3.27
N ARG A 70 11.52 3.19 2.68
CA ARG A 70 12.41 3.41 1.53
C ARG A 70 11.68 4.06 0.36
N SER A 71 10.51 3.55 0.02
CA SER A 71 9.70 4.06 -1.09
C SER A 71 9.19 5.49 -0.82
N LEU A 72 8.72 5.77 0.40
CA LEU A 72 8.30 7.12 0.80
C LEU A 72 9.47 8.10 0.85
N LEU A 73 10.67 7.67 1.26
CA LEU A 73 11.87 8.49 1.23
C LEU A 73 12.16 8.97 -0.20
N ILE A 74 12.14 8.07 -1.17
CA ILE A 74 12.34 8.39 -2.58
C ILE A 74 11.22 9.31 -3.09
N SER A 75 9.98 8.96 -2.76
CA SER A 75 8.78 9.72 -3.11
C SER A 75 8.86 11.18 -2.63
N GLN A 76 9.27 11.41 -1.38
CA GLN A 76 9.35 12.75 -0.81
C GLN A 76 10.61 13.50 -1.26
N ARG A 77 11.79 12.90 -1.12
CA ARG A 77 13.06 13.61 -1.33
C ARG A 77 13.44 13.81 -2.79
N LEU A 78 13.06 12.88 -3.66
CA LEU A 78 13.44 12.92 -5.08
C LEU A 78 12.28 13.30 -5.99
N LEU A 79 11.03 12.97 -5.62
CA LEU A 79 9.86 13.12 -6.47
C LEU A 79 8.81 14.09 -5.90
N GLY A 80 9.11 14.76 -4.79
CA GLY A 80 8.41 15.94 -4.31
C GLY A 80 7.06 15.71 -3.66
N THR A 81 6.73 14.49 -3.20
CA THR A 81 5.50 14.27 -2.43
C THR A 81 5.60 14.91 -1.06
N GLN A 82 4.47 15.37 -0.53
CA GLN A 82 4.38 16.11 0.73
C GLN A 82 3.36 15.50 1.70
N GLU A 83 2.40 14.77 1.18
CA GLU A 83 1.32 14.15 1.95
C GLU A 83 1.39 12.62 1.85
N VAL A 84 0.97 11.95 2.92
CA VAL A 84 0.88 10.48 2.96
C VAL A 84 -0.50 10.06 3.46
N ILE A 85 -1.14 9.17 2.71
CA ILE A 85 -2.41 8.54 3.08
C ILE A 85 -2.14 7.06 3.33
N LEU A 86 -2.42 6.57 4.55
CA LEU A 86 -2.41 5.15 4.87
C LEU A 86 -3.82 4.58 4.79
N ILE A 87 -4.01 3.43 4.13
CA ILE A 87 -5.31 2.78 4.01
C ILE A 87 -5.18 1.29 4.35
N HIS A 88 -5.74 0.91 5.50
CA HIS A 88 -6.07 -0.47 5.82
C HIS A 88 -7.57 -0.72 5.57
N HIS A 89 -8.03 -1.96 5.71
CA HIS A 89 -9.43 -2.27 5.45
C HIS A 89 -9.98 -3.31 6.42
N THR A 90 -11.30 -3.36 6.55
CA THR A 90 -12.02 -4.41 7.28
C THR A 90 -11.86 -5.75 6.56
N ASP A 91 -12.06 -6.85 7.27
CA ASP A 91 -11.96 -8.21 6.73
C ASP A 91 -10.63 -8.47 5.97
N CYS A 92 -9.53 -7.94 6.51
CA CYS A 92 -8.20 -8.11 5.94
C CYS A 92 -7.64 -9.52 6.25
N GLY A 93 -7.00 -10.15 5.27
CA GLY A 93 -6.33 -11.43 5.46
C GLY A 93 -5.26 -11.41 6.56
N MET A 94 -4.66 -10.24 6.85
CA MET A 94 -3.67 -10.08 7.92
C MET A 94 -4.23 -10.23 9.33
N LEU A 95 -5.56 -10.22 9.49
CA LEU A 95 -6.26 -10.48 10.75
C LEU A 95 -6.44 -11.99 11.04
N THR A 96 -6.15 -12.87 10.08
CA THR A 96 -6.54 -14.28 10.12
C THR A 96 -5.45 -15.24 10.60
N PHE A 97 -4.23 -14.75 10.82
CA PHE A 97 -3.10 -15.60 11.21
C PHE A 97 -2.15 -14.89 12.18
N ARG A 98 -1.20 -15.64 12.71
CA ARG A 98 -0.07 -15.14 13.50
C ARG A 98 1.22 -15.43 12.75
N ASP A 99 2.17 -14.51 12.80
CA ASP A 99 3.46 -14.62 12.12
C ASP A 99 4.17 -15.95 12.41
N ASP A 100 4.23 -16.33 13.70
CA ASP A 100 4.94 -17.53 14.12
C ASP A 100 4.33 -18.82 13.58
N ASP A 101 3.00 -18.88 13.48
CA ASP A 101 2.32 -20.08 12.96
C ASP A 101 2.63 -20.29 11.46
N VAL A 102 2.53 -19.23 10.67
CA VAL A 102 2.84 -19.29 9.23
C VAL A 102 4.33 -19.54 9.00
N LYS A 103 5.22 -18.89 9.76
CA LYS A 103 6.66 -19.13 9.66
C LYS A 103 7.05 -20.58 9.99
N ALA A 104 6.41 -21.16 11.01
CA ALA A 104 6.63 -22.56 11.38
C ALA A 104 6.15 -23.52 10.27
N GLN A 105 5.02 -23.23 9.64
CA GLN A 105 4.51 -24.00 8.51
C GLN A 105 5.47 -23.93 7.31
N VAL A 106 5.93 -22.73 6.93
CA VAL A 106 6.88 -22.56 5.83
C VAL A 106 8.19 -23.28 6.13
N GLU A 107 8.69 -23.23 7.35
CA GLU A 107 9.89 -23.95 7.78
C GLU A 107 9.71 -25.48 7.66
N ALA A 108 8.55 -25.99 8.06
CA ALA A 108 8.24 -27.40 7.93
C ALA A 108 8.19 -27.86 6.47
N ASP A 109 7.66 -27.02 5.58
CA ASP A 109 7.49 -27.33 4.17
C ASP A 109 8.79 -27.19 3.35
N THR A 110 9.65 -26.25 3.72
CA THR A 110 10.82 -25.85 2.91
C THR A 110 12.18 -26.11 3.58
N GLY A 111 12.20 -26.37 4.88
CA GLY A 111 13.41 -26.46 5.69
C GLY A 111 14.02 -25.08 6.07
N VAL A 112 13.39 -23.98 5.68
CA VAL A 112 13.90 -22.61 5.93
C VAL A 112 12.82 -21.75 6.59
N ARG A 113 13.12 -21.21 7.77
CA ARG A 113 12.23 -20.27 8.46
C ARG A 113 12.43 -18.85 7.91
N PRO A 114 11.36 -18.13 7.48
CA PRO A 114 11.47 -16.75 7.06
C PRO A 114 12.06 -15.85 8.16
N SER A 115 13.11 -15.09 7.85
CA SER A 115 13.76 -14.18 8.78
C SER A 115 13.04 -12.83 8.92
N PHE A 116 12.23 -12.45 7.94
CA PHE A 116 11.45 -11.22 7.93
C PHE A 116 10.13 -11.36 8.69
N ALA A 117 9.58 -10.25 9.19
CA ALA A 117 8.23 -10.21 9.75
C ALA A 117 7.18 -10.34 8.64
N LEU A 118 6.09 -11.05 8.92
CA LEU A 118 4.92 -11.09 8.04
C LEU A 118 3.97 -9.93 8.33
N GLU A 119 4.10 -9.34 9.52
CA GLU A 119 3.37 -8.15 9.99
C GLU A 119 1.85 -8.38 10.13
N ALA A 120 1.45 -9.59 10.55
CA ALA A 120 0.06 -9.85 10.94
C ALA A 120 -0.34 -8.97 12.13
N PHE A 121 -1.58 -8.52 12.15
CA PHE A 121 -2.08 -7.64 13.21
C PHE A 121 -3.45 -8.10 13.74
N PRO A 122 -3.76 -7.86 15.04
CA PRO A 122 -5.00 -8.31 15.65
C PRO A 122 -6.20 -7.40 15.36
N ASP A 123 -5.96 -6.12 15.02
CA ASP A 123 -7.00 -5.18 14.63
C ASP A 123 -6.48 -4.07 13.72
N VAL A 124 -7.37 -3.60 12.84
CA VAL A 124 -7.07 -2.61 11.79
C VAL A 124 -6.69 -1.25 12.39
N THR A 125 -7.40 -0.81 13.42
CA THR A 125 -7.19 0.52 14.02
C THR A 125 -5.87 0.58 14.80
N GLY A 126 -5.55 -0.47 15.53
CA GLY A 126 -4.28 -0.61 16.27
C GLY A 126 -3.08 -0.57 15.34
N ASP A 127 -3.14 -1.31 14.23
CA ASP A 127 -2.05 -1.32 13.25
C ASP A 127 -1.91 0.00 12.51
N LEU A 128 -3.00 0.67 12.15
CA LEU A 128 -2.93 2.02 11.57
C LEU A 128 -2.25 3.03 12.50
N ARG A 129 -2.53 2.97 13.82
CA ARG A 129 -1.85 3.81 14.81
C ARG A 129 -0.37 3.48 14.94
N GLN A 130 -0.02 2.20 14.92
CA GLN A 130 1.37 1.75 14.92
C GLN A 130 2.10 2.22 13.64
N SER A 131 1.48 2.09 12.49
CA SER A 131 1.99 2.56 11.20
C SER A 131 2.22 4.08 11.20
N LEU A 132 1.27 4.87 11.70
CA LEU A 132 1.44 6.32 11.90
C LEU A 132 2.62 6.64 12.80
N ALA A 133 2.73 5.96 13.95
CA ALA A 133 3.82 6.16 14.90
C ALA A 133 5.17 5.82 14.26
N ARG A 134 5.26 4.75 13.50
CA ARG A 134 6.47 4.33 12.78
C ARG A 134 6.92 5.37 11.75
N LEU A 135 5.99 5.91 10.96
CA LEU A 135 6.30 6.98 10.01
C LEU A 135 6.81 8.24 10.73
N ARG A 136 6.10 8.68 11.77
CA ARG A 136 6.45 9.89 12.54
C ARG A 136 7.79 9.77 13.27
N ALA A 137 8.19 8.57 13.64
CA ALA A 137 9.49 8.29 14.27
C ALA A 137 10.64 8.14 13.26
N SER A 138 10.35 8.08 11.96
CA SER A 138 11.37 7.87 10.93
C SER A 138 12.20 9.14 10.70
N PRO A 139 13.52 9.12 10.91
CA PRO A 139 14.38 10.26 10.63
C PRO A 139 14.64 10.49 9.14
N PHE A 140 14.18 9.58 8.29
CA PHE A 140 14.48 9.59 6.85
C PHE A 140 13.47 10.39 6.05
N LEU A 141 12.25 10.57 6.57
CA LEU A 141 11.16 11.27 5.90
C LEU A 141 11.20 12.76 6.19
N SER A 142 10.85 13.57 5.19
CA SER A 142 10.96 15.04 5.24
C SER A 142 9.63 15.72 5.60
N HIS A 143 8.51 15.09 5.20
CA HIS A 143 7.17 15.67 5.35
C HIS A 143 6.30 14.69 6.14
N LEU A 144 6.10 14.98 7.42
CA LEU A 144 5.35 14.16 8.37
C LEU A 144 4.11 14.85 8.93
N ASP A 145 3.95 16.16 8.65
CA ASP A 145 2.84 16.98 9.15
C ASP A 145 1.50 16.62 8.53
N GLN A 146 1.52 16.07 7.31
CA GLN A 146 0.35 15.71 6.52
C GLN A 146 0.29 14.18 6.31
N VAL A 147 0.46 13.40 7.38
CA VAL A 147 0.28 11.95 7.36
C VAL A 147 -1.05 11.61 8.00
N ARG A 148 -1.95 11.00 7.22
CA ARG A 148 -3.30 10.63 7.67
C ARG A 148 -3.56 9.15 7.43
N ALA A 149 -4.33 8.52 8.31
CA ALA A 149 -4.63 7.09 8.26
C ALA A 149 -6.14 6.82 8.22
N PHE A 150 -6.53 5.84 7.41
CA PHE A 150 -7.93 5.53 7.17
C PHE A 150 -8.17 4.02 7.19
N ALA A 151 -9.28 3.60 7.80
CA ALA A 151 -9.84 2.27 7.65
C ALA A 151 -10.93 2.30 6.57
N TYR A 152 -10.74 1.49 5.54
CA TYR A 152 -11.72 1.27 4.48
C TYR A 152 -12.64 0.11 4.84
N ASP A 153 -13.93 0.30 4.72
CA ASP A 153 -14.91 -0.75 4.90
C ASP A 153 -15.21 -1.42 3.56
N VAL A 154 -14.87 -2.71 3.45
CA VAL A 154 -15.02 -3.45 2.18
C VAL A 154 -16.46 -3.75 1.79
N GLU A 155 -17.41 -3.65 2.75
CA GLU A 155 -18.82 -3.89 2.48
C GLU A 155 -19.56 -2.61 2.04
N THR A 156 -19.18 -1.48 2.63
CA THR A 156 -19.89 -0.20 2.40
C THR A 156 -19.13 0.77 1.50
N GLY A 157 -17.82 0.55 1.29
CA GLY A 157 -16.96 1.46 0.54
C GLY A 157 -16.59 2.75 1.29
N GLN A 158 -16.90 2.85 2.57
CA GLN A 158 -16.63 4.05 3.36
C GLN A 158 -15.19 4.08 3.89
N LEU A 159 -14.62 5.30 3.95
CA LEU A 159 -13.38 5.59 4.65
C LEU A 159 -13.67 6.23 6.00
N ARG A 160 -13.07 5.69 7.06
CA ARG A 160 -13.10 6.25 8.41
C ARG A 160 -11.68 6.63 8.83
N GLU A 161 -11.46 7.88 9.17
CA GLU A 161 -10.17 8.35 9.67
C GLU A 161 -9.85 7.75 11.05
N VAL A 162 -8.57 7.43 11.24
CA VAL A 162 -7.99 6.91 12.49
C VAL A 162 -6.89 7.86 12.94
N ASN A 163 -7.03 8.37 14.17
CA ASN A 163 -6.08 9.26 14.82
C ASN A 163 -5.25 8.52 15.87
#